data_cc3681bbf7a104c9c9bebd0177c46746
#
_entry.id   cc3681bbf7a104c9c9bebd0177c46746
#
_cell.length_a   1.000
_cell.length_b   1.000
_cell.length_c   1.000
_cell.angle_alpha   90.00
_cell.angle_beta   90.00
_cell.angle_gamma   90.00
#
_symmetry.space_group_name_H-M   'P 1'
#
loop_
_entity.id
_entity.type
_entity.pdbx_description
1 polymer ?
#
loop_
_entity_poly.entity_id
_entity_poly.type
_entity_poly.pdbx_seq_one_letter_code
_entity_poly.pdbx_strand_id
1 'polypeptide(L)'
;KDGQRCKVGQTKVWQETQQAAENWNSECKHTAFVAYEYSSFRLGSNLHRNVIFRNDKVPTAPVSHIEAPHDYQLWQWLASDCLDADNGCDVLAIPHNMNISNGRMFSLNYPGAWTRNAKAKMATLRMRVEPIIEVMQHKGDSECRNGLPGVQGGVDELCNFEKMEDTIFTNKDGERNVGECYEGPASHWVPHLGPSCLSRQSYA
;
A
#
# COMPACT_ATOMS: atom_id res chain seq x y z
N LYS A 1 19.81 -13.16 18.31
CA LYS A 1 19.50 -14.55 17.83
C LYS A 1 18.18 -14.61 17.04
N ASP A 2 17.19 -13.78 17.36
CA ASP A 2 15.87 -13.87 16.74
C ASP A 2 15.82 -13.31 15.31
N GLY A 3 16.52 -12.23 14.99
CA GLY A 3 16.58 -11.68 13.64
C GLY A 3 17.17 -12.61 12.58
N GLN A 4 18.05 -13.51 12.97
CA GLN A 4 18.65 -14.47 12.06
C GLN A 4 17.67 -15.60 11.68
N ARG A 5 16.82 -16.02 12.63
CA ARG A 5 15.76 -17.01 12.37
C ARG A 5 14.69 -16.46 11.42
N CYS A 6 14.29 -15.21 11.60
CA CYS A 6 13.34 -14.55 10.70
C CYS A 6 13.90 -14.46 9.27
N LYS A 7 15.16 -14.05 9.10
CA LYS A 7 15.80 -13.99 7.79
C LYS A 7 15.88 -15.35 7.09
N VAL A 8 16.24 -16.40 7.82
CA VAL A 8 16.29 -17.76 7.25
C VAL A 8 14.90 -18.23 6.83
N GLY A 9 13.88 -18.00 7.67
CA GLY A 9 12.49 -18.33 7.34
C GLY A 9 11.98 -17.56 6.12
N GLN A 10 12.26 -16.27 6.05
CA GLN A 10 11.88 -15.40 4.93
C GLN A 10 12.51 -15.89 3.61
N THR A 11 13.81 -16.21 3.61
CA THR A 11 14.50 -16.70 2.40
C THR A 11 13.90 -18.02 1.91
N LYS A 12 13.58 -18.93 2.81
CA LYS A 12 12.97 -20.23 2.46
C LYS A 12 11.59 -20.02 1.82
N VAL A 13 10.73 -19.26 2.49
CA VAL A 13 9.37 -18.98 1.96
C VAL A 13 9.44 -18.26 0.62
N TRP A 14 10.40 -17.35 0.44
CA TRP A 14 10.61 -16.66 -0.82
C TRP A 14 11.00 -17.60 -1.97
N GLN A 15 11.88 -18.55 -1.70
CA GLN A 15 12.25 -19.59 -2.67
C GLN A 15 11.09 -20.51 -3.00
N GLU A 16 10.30 -20.91 -2.00
CA GLU A 16 9.10 -21.72 -2.21
C GLU A 16 8.05 -20.96 -3.04
N THR A 17 7.89 -19.67 -2.85
CA THR A 17 7.00 -18.81 -3.65
C THR A 17 7.45 -18.76 -5.11
N GLN A 18 8.74 -18.57 -5.37
CA GLN A 18 9.30 -18.58 -6.71
C GLN A 18 9.08 -19.93 -7.39
N GLN A 19 9.38 -21.01 -6.70
CA GLN A 19 9.20 -22.37 -7.23
C GLN A 19 7.73 -22.68 -7.51
N ALA A 20 6.82 -22.23 -6.64
CA ALA A 20 5.39 -22.41 -6.87
C ALA A 20 4.92 -21.66 -8.11
N ALA A 21 5.34 -20.40 -8.27
CA ALA A 21 5.00 -19.62 -9.47
C ALA A 21 5.54 -20.29 -10.75
N GLU A 22 6.78 -20.76 -10.74
CA GLU A 22 7.40 -21.44 -11.87
C GLU A 22 6.67 -22.74 -12.22
N ASN A 23 6.32 -23.56 -11.24
CA ASN A 23 5.61 -24.82 -11.44
C ASN A 23 4.22 -24.64 -12.07
N TRP A 24 3.56 -23.51 -11.80
CA TRP A 24 2.23 -23.21 -12.33
C TRP A 24 2.26 -22.33 -13.58
N ASN A 25 3.40 -21.75 -13.92
CA ASN A 25 3.53 -20.93 -15.12
C ASN A 25 3.68 -21.84 -16.36
N SER A 26 2.72 -21.76 -17.24
CA SER A 26 2.67 -22.61 -18.44
C SER A 26 2.25 -21.78 -19.64
N GLU A 27 3.12 -21.75 -20.64
CA GLU A 27 2.93 -20.93 -21.84
C GLU A 27 1.53 -21.10 -22.44
N CYS A 28 0.83 -19.98 -22.63
CA CYS A 28 -0.53 -19.88 -23.20
C CYS A 28 -1.63 -20.65 -22.44
N LYS A 29 -1.36 -21.23 -21.27
CA LYS A 29 -2.35 -21.96 -20.48
C LYS A 29 -2.60 -21.33 -19.11
N HIS A 30 -1.56 -21.00 -18.39
CA HIS A 30 -1.66 -20.41 -17.07
C HIS A 30 -0.50 -19.46 -16.83
N THR A 31 -0.79 -18.31 -16.24
CA THR A 31 0.22 -17.32 -15.83
C THR A 31 0.24 -17.21 -14.33
N ALA A 32 1.39 -17.42 -13.73
CA ALA A 32 1.64 -17.20 -12.32
C ALA A 32 2.76 -16.17 -12.15
N PHE A 33 2.57 -15.23 -11.23
CA PHE A 33 3.55 -14.21 -10.90
C PHE A 33 4.19 -14.49 -9.54
N VAL A 34 5.47 -14.24 -9.42
CA VAL A 34 6.11 -14.11 -8.10
C VAL A 34 5.70 -12.80 -7.50
N ALA A 35 5.12 -12.83 -6.32
CA ALA A 35 4.61 -11.64 -5.65
C ALA A 35 4.68 -11.77 -4.12
N TYR A 36 4.61 -10.63 -3.44
CA TYR A 36 4.42 -10.56 -1.99
C TYR A 36 3.69 -9.29 -1.60
N GLU A 37 3.11 -9.29 -0.41
CA GLU A 37 2.53 -8.08 0.16
C GLU A 37 3.55 -7.36 1.06
N TYR A 38 3.86 -6.12 0.71
CA TYR A 38 4.55 -5.21 1.59
C TYR A 38 3.53 -4.60 2.56
N SER A 39 3.51 -5.11 3.80
CA SER A 39 2.49 -4.78 4.81
C SER A 39 3.06 -3.79 5.83
N SER A 40 3.07 -2.51 5.51
CA SER A 40 3.43 -1.45 6.46
C SER A 40 2.19 -0.94 7.19
N PHE A 41 2.23 -1.00 8.52
CA PHE A 41 1.17 -0.49 9.41
C PHE A 41 1.71 0.63 10.29
N ARG A 42 2.27 1.63 9.65
CA ARG A 42 2.95 2.71 10.35
C ARG A 42 1.96 3.69 10.98
N LEU A 43 2.12 3.93 12.30
CA LEU A 43 1.27 4.85 13.06
C LEU A 43 -0.24 4.55 12.88
N GLY A 44 -0.61 3.28 12.87
CA GLY A 44 -2.00 2.87 12.70
C GLY A 44 -2.56 3.08 11.29
N SER A 45 -1.71 3.38 10.31
CA SER A 45 -2.11 3.61 8.92
C SER A 45 -1.73 2.41 8.06
N ASN A 46 -2.71 1.86 7.37
CA ASN A 46 -2.47 0.79 6.41
C ASN A 46 -1.82 1.38 5.15
N LEU A 47 -0.56 1.03 4.93
CA LEU A 47 0.23 1.49 3.79
C LEU A 47 0.72 0.29 2.97
N HIS A 48 -0.17 -0.67 2.75
CA HIS A 48 0.13 -1.93 2.07
C HIS A 48 0.27 -1.76 0.55
N ARG A 49 1.14 -2.57 -0.04
CA ARG A 49 1.33 -2.70 -1.48
C ARG A 49 1.48 -4.15 -1.86
N ASN A 50 0.83 -4.58 -2.90
CA ASN A 50 1.14 -5.84 -3.58
C ASN A 50 2.33 -5.59 -4.50
N VAL A 51 3.46 -6.20 -4.21
CA VAL A 51 4.67 -6.15 -5.04
C VAL A 51 4.65 -7.37 -5.96
N ILE A 52 4.61 -7.14 -7.27
CA ILE A 52 4.42 -8.19 -8.29
C ILE A 52 5.58 -8.09 -9.29
N PHE A 53 6.28 -9.19 -9.48
CA PHE A 53 7.35 -9.32 -10.46
C PHE A 53 6.81 -9.90 -11.75
N ARG A 54 7.23 -9.32 -12.87
CA ARG A 54 6.76 -9.71 -14.19
C ARG A 54 7.29 -11.07 -14.64
N ASN A 55 8.44 -11.49 -14.15
CA ASN A 55 9.14 -12.70 -14.58
C ASN A 55 9.88 -13.36 -13.39
N ASP A 56 10.65 -14.38 -13.66
CA ASP A 56 11.46 -15.15 -12.71
C ASP A 56 12.74 -14.42 -12.23
N LYS A 57 13.07 -13.27 -12.84
CA LYS A 57 14.22 -12.46 -12.45
C LYS A 57 13.82 -11.57 -11.26
N VAL A 58 13.96 -12.13 -10.07
CA VAL A 58 13.55 -11.47 -8.83
C VAL A 58 14.74 -11.30 -7.89
N PRO A 59 14.70 -10.33 -6.97
CA PRO A 59 15.72 -10.20 -5.93
C PRO A 59 15.83 -11.46 -5.08
N THR A 60 17.01 -11.68 -4.50
CA THR A 60 17.30 -12.87 -3.65
C THR A 60 16.46 -12.97 -2.40
N ALA A 61 15.89 -11.86 -1.94
CA ALA A 61 14.94 -11.80 -0.83
C ALA A 61 13.97 -10.62 -1.05
N PRO A 62 12.71 -10.73 -0.58
CA PRO A 62 11.80 -9.58 -0.57
C PRO A 62 12.21 -8.59 0.53
N VAL A 63 11.93 -7.31 0.33
CA VAL A 63 12.09 -6.29 1.36
C VAL A 63 10.79 -6.07 2.11
N SER A 64 10.83 -6.13 3.43
CA SER A 64 9.67 -5.87 4.28
C SER A 64 9.69 -4.45 4.85
N HIS A 65 8.61 -4.09 5.56
CA HIS A 65 8.55 -2.81 6.29
C HIS A 65 9.56 -2.71 7.44
N ILE A 66 10.23 -3.79 7.80
CA ILE A 66 11.30 -3.78 8.81
C ILE A 66 12.57 -3.20 8.22
N GLU A 67 12.95 -3.61 7.01
CA GLU A 67 14.11 -3.11 6.29
C GLU A 67 13.84 -1.76 5.63
N ALA A 68 12.63 -1.58 5.10
CA ALA A 68 12.16 -0.37 4.44
C ALA A 68 10.88 0.13 5.13
N PRO A 69 10.98 0.82 6.28
CA PRO A 69 9.82 1.24 7.06
C PRO A 69 8.94 2.30 6.38
N HIS A 70 9.40 2.90 5.31
CA HIS A 70 8.66 3.88 4.52
C HIS A 70 8.47 3.42 3.07
N ASP A 71 7.36 3.80 2.46
CA ASP A 71 7.04 3.50 1.08
C ASP A 71 8.11 3.98 0.07
N TYR A 72 8.65 5.19 0.26
CA TYR A 72 9.73 5.68 -0.61
C TYR A 72 11.03 4.84 -0.51
N GLN A 73 11.28 4.18 0.62
CA GLN A 73 12.42 3.27 0.77
C GLN A 73 12.15 1.96 0.03
N LEU A 74 10.90 1.46 0.05
CA LEU A 74 10.49 0.35 -0.81
C LEU A 74 10.72 0.69 -2.29
N TRP A 75 10.30 1.87 -2.75
CA TRP A 75 10.49 2.26 -4.16
C TRP A 75 11.97 2.36 -4.53
N GLN A 76 12.81 2.92 -3.66
CA GLN A 76 14.25 2.99 -3.86
C GLN A 76 14.87 1.60 -3.96
N TRP A 77 14.46 0.70 -3.10
CA TRP A 77 14.93 -0.69 -3.12
C TRP A 77 14.48 -1.44 -4.38
N LEU A 78 13.20 -1.34 -4.75
CA LEU A 78 12.69 -1.96 -5.97
C LEU A 78 13.35 -1.39 -7.23
N ALA A 79 13.69 -0.11 -7.23
CA ALA A 79 14.47 0.48 -8.32
C ALA A 79 15.89 -0.08 -8.37
N SER A 80 16.62 -0.05 -7.25
CA SER A 80 18.05 -0.45 -7.23
C SER A 80 18.25 -1.94 -7.44
N ASP A 81 17.42 -2.79 -6.80
CA ASP A 81 17.63 -4.23 -6.77
C ASP A 81 16.89 -4.99 -7.87
N CYS A 82 16.00 -4.29 -8.60
CA CYS A 82 15.25 -4.85 -9.71
C CYS A 82 15.33 -4.00 -10.98
N LEU A 83 14.64 -2.86 -11.02
CA LEU A 83 14.46 -2.10 -12.28
C LEU A 83 15.75 -1.56 -12.90
N ASP A 84 16.75 -1.27 -12.08
CA ASP A 84 18.07 -0.74 -12.48
C ASP A 84 19.20 -1.77 -12.35
N ALA A 85 18.88 -3.03 -12.00
CA ALA A 85 19.87 -4.07 -11.73
C ALA A 85 20.49 -4.70 -12.99
N ASP A 86 20.05 -4.31 -14.18
CA ASP A 86 20.53 -4.81 -15.48
C ASP A 86 20.53 -6.36 -15.62
N ASN A 87 19.62 -7.02 -14.92
CA ASN A 87 19.45 -8.46 -14.90
C ASN A 87 18.12 -8.92 -15.53
N GLY A 88 17.35 -8.00 -16.10
CA GLY A 88 16.05 -8.25 -16.70
C GLY A 88 14.89 -8.35 -15.69
N CYS A 89 15.13 -8.02 -14.43
CA CYS A 89 14.07 -7.90 -13.44
C CYS A 89 13.11 -6.76 -13.80
N ASP A 90 11.82 -7.02 -13.65
CA ASP A 90 10.77 -6.03 -13.85
C ASP A 90 9.70 -6.19 -12.77
N VAL A 91 9.27 -5.10 -12.14
CA VAL A 91 8.41 -5.11 -10.96
C VAL A 91 7.49 -3.91 -10.92
N LEU A 92 6.31 -4.10 -10.37
CA LEU A 92 5.42 -3.03 -9.97
C LEU A 92 4.88 -3.26 -8.55
N ALA A 93 4.48 -2.18 -7.90
CA ALA A 93 3.80 -2.23 -6.62
C ALA A 93 2.40 -1.60 -6.75
N ILE A 94 1.39 -2.24 -6.16
CA ILE A 94 0.00 -1.78 -6.23
C ILE A 94 -0.44 -1.36 -4.83
N PRO A 95 -0.54 -0.04 -4.54
CA PRO A 95 -1.15 0.44 -3.30
C PRO A 95 -2.61 -0.02 -3.21
N HIS A 96 -2.99 -0.50 -2.03
CA HIS A 96 -4.35 -0.94 -1.76
C HIS A 96 -4.77 -0.60 -0.33
N ASN A 97 -6.07 -0.74 -0.01
CA ASN A 97 -6.62 -0.37 1.30
C ASN A 97 -6.45 1.12 1.68
N MET A 98 -6.55 2.05 0.71
CA MET A 98 -6.36 3.48 0.99
C MET A 98 -7.37 4.04 1.97
N ASN A 99 -8.56 3.46 2.08
CA ASN A 99 -9.60 3.84 3.03
C ASN A 99 -9.19 3.64 4.51
N ILE A 100 -8.15 2.85 4.79
CA ILE A 100 -7.59 2.62 6.13
C ILE A 100 -6.20 3.28 6.26
N SER A 101 -5.80 4.09 5.31
CA SER A 101 -4.47 4.71 5.27
C SER A 101 -4.37 6.02 6.07
N ASN A 102 -5.46 6.51 6.64
CA ASN A 102 -5.52 7.82 7.28
C ASN A 102 -5.02 8.96 6.37
N GLY A 103 -5.33 8.89 5.07
CA GLY A 103 -4.89 9.87 4.06
C GLY A 103 -3.39 9.87 3.77
N ARG A 104 -2.64 8.85 4.20
CA ARG A 104 -1.17 8.82 4.08
C ARG A 104 -0.66 8.03 2.88
N MET A 105 -1.51 7.22 2.24
CA MET A 105 -1.12 6.36 1.14
C MET A 105 -0.43 7.13 -0.01
N PHE A 106 -0.93 8.32 -0.31
CA PHE A 106 -0.46 9.15 -1.41
C PHE A 106 0.14 10.49 -0.97
N SER A 107 0.79 10.51 0.20
CA SER A 107 1.49 11.69 0.68
C SER A 107 2.53 12.17 -0.34
N LEU A 108 2.57 13.49 -0.57
CA LEU A 108 3.59 14.16 -1.37
C LEU A 108 4.77 14.66 -0.53
N ASN A 109 4.76 14.37 0.77
CA ASN A 109 5.81 14.76 1.69
C ASN A 109 6.81 13.62 1.85
N TYR A 110 7.88 13.68 1.10
CA TYR A 110 8.97 12.70 1.16
C TYR A 110 10.08 13.21 2.09
N PRO A 111 10.44 12.47 3.15
CA PRO A 111 11.57 12.84 4.01
C PRO A 111 12.85 13.02 3.20
N GLY A 112 13.53 14.15 3.42
CA GLY A 112 14.73 14.49 2.67
C GLY A 112 14.51 15.19 1.32
N ALA A 113 13.29 15.21 0.81
CA ALA A 113 12.97 15.89 -0.45
C ALA A 113 12.39 17.29 -0.20
N TRP A 114 13.23 18.21 0.26
CA TRP A 114 12.81 19.57 0.64
C TRP A 114 12.64 20.53 -0.54
N THR A 115 13.29 20.26 -1.65
CA THR A 115 13.20 21.10 -2.85
C THR A 115 12.16 20.57 -3.84
N ARG A 116 11.61 21.44 -4.68
CA ARG A 116 10.70 21.07 -5.76
C ARG A 116 11.31 19.98 -6.67
N ASN A 117 12.58 20.10 -7.01
CA ASN A 117 13.28 19.13 -7.84
C ASN A 117 13.42 17.77 -7.14
N ALA A 118 13.74 17.75 -5.85
CA ALA A 118 13.82 16.51 -5.08
C ALA A 118 12.43 15.83 -4.98
N LYS A 119 11.37 16.60 -4.75
CA LYS A 119 9.99 16.08 -4.76
C LYS A 119 9.59 15.50 -6.13
N ALA A 120 9.94 16.19 -7.21
CA ALA A 120 9.69 15.71 -8.57
C ALA A 120 10.41 14.39 -8.86
N LYS A 121 11.67 14.25 -8.44
CA LYS A 121 12.41 12.97 -8.57
C LYS A 121 11.72 11.83 -7.82
N MET A 122 11.25 12.09 -6.60
CA MET A 122 10.50 11.07 -5.83
C MET A 122 9.17 10.72 -6.47
N ALA A 123 8.45 11.70 -7.01
CA ALA A 123 7.22 11.44 -7.75
C ALA A 123 7.47 10.62 -9.03
N THR A 124 8.54 10.91 -9.76
CA THR A 124 8.95 10.11 -10.93
C THR A 124 9.30 8.66 -10.53
N LEU A 125 10.06 8.49 -9.45
CA LEU A 125 10.37 7.16 -8.92
C LEU A 125 9.09 6.40 -8.55
N ARG A 126 8.16 7.07 -7.85
CA ARG A 126 6.88 6.49 -7.50
C ARG A 126 6.08 6.07 -8.73
N MET A 127 5.91 6.94 -9.73
CA MET A 127 5.21 6.62 -10.97
C MET A 127 5.79 5.40 -11.68
N ARG A 128 7.10 5.20 -11.59
CA ARG A 128 7.77 4.06 -12.19
C ARG A 128 7.46 2.75 -11.46
N VAL A 129 7.36 2.80 -10.11
CA VAL A 129 7.15 1.63 -9.26
C VAL A 129 5.66 1.37 -9.00
N GLU A 130 4.87 2.43 -8.82
CA GLU A 130 3.41 2.36 -8.56
C GLU A 130 2.61 2.94 -9.75
N PRO A 131 2.63 2.30 -10.94
CA PRO A 131 1.95 2.82 -12.14
C PRO A 131 0.43 2.65 -12.07
N ILE A 132 -0.07 1.81 -11.19
CA ILE A 132 -1.50 1.50 -11.00
C ILE A 132 -1.82 1.46 -9.50
N ILE A 133 -3.09 1.63 -9.18
CA ILE A 133 -3.61 1.55 -7.82
C ILE A 133 -4.87 0.69 -7.80
N GLU A 134 -5.17 0.09 -6.66
CA GLU A 134 -6.49 -0.49 -6.41
C GLU A 134 -7.49 0.64 -6.18
N VAL A 135 -8.57 0.67 -6.94
CA VAL A 135 -9.65 1.66 -6.77
C VAL A 135 -10.70 1.13 -5.80
N MET A 136 -11.07 -0.14 -5.95
CA MET A 136 -12.17 -0.78 -5.24
C MET A 136 -11.77 -2.17 -4.76
N GLN A 137 -12.30 -2.60 -3.64
CA GLN A 137 -12.22 -3.99 -3.19
C GLN A 137 -13.55 -4.43 -2.55
N HIS A 138 -13.67 -5.74 -2.28
CA HIS A 138 -14.89 -6.36 -1.75
C HIS A 138 -15.39 -5.80 -0.42
N LYS A 139 -14.55 -5.18 0.37
CA LYS A 139 -14.97 -4.53 1.62
C LYS A 139 -15.67 -3.18 1.42
N GLY A 140 -15.73 -2.67 0.18
CA GLY A 140 -16.30 -1.37 -0.15
C GLY A 140 -15.57 -0.17 0.49
N ASP A 141 -16.17 1.00 0.37
CA ASP A 141 -15.72 2.27 0.97
C ASP A 141 -14.32 2.76 0.56
N SER A 142 -13.78 2.25 -0.53
CA SER A 142 -12.50 2.69 -1.08
C SER A 142 -12.65 3.74 -2.18
N GLU A 143 -13.79 3.77 -2.85
CA GLU A 143 -14.04 4.57 -4.05
C GLU A 143 -14.88 5.83 -3.81
N CYS A 144 -15.71 5.90 -2.76
CA CYS A 144 -16.64 6.99 -2.59
C CYS A 144 -16.98 7.40 -1.14
N ARG A 145 -16.89 8.71 -0.85
CA ARG A 145 -17.39 9.32 0.38
C ARG A 145 -17.97 10.70 0.11
N ASN A 146 -19.24 10.86 0.41
CA ASN A 146 -19.90 12.15 0.35
C ASN A 146 -19.44 13.08 1.48
N GLY A 147 -19.45 14.39 1.22
CA GLY A 147 -19.22 15.41 2.22
C GLY A 147 -17.76 15.67 2.59
N LEU A 148 -16.78 15.16 1.85
CA LEU A 148 -15.37 15.51 2.07
C LEU A 148 -15.09 16.95 1.62
N PRO A 149 -14.43 17.76 2.48
CA PRO A 149 -13.99 19.09 2.07
C PRO A 149 -12.91 19.00 0.98
N GLY A 150 -12.99 19.86 -0.02
CA GLY A 150 -12.01 19.95 -1.09
C GLY A 150 -12.17 18.95 -2.25
N VAL A 151 -13.15 18.06 -2.17
CA VAL A 151 -13.50 17.18 -3.28
C VAL A 151 -14.42 17.93 -4.24
N GLN A 152 -14.06 18.00 -5.51
CA GLN A 152 -14.90 18.57 -6.56
C GLN A 152 -15.98 17.57 -6.97
N GLY A 153 -17.21 18.04 -7.07
CA GLY A 153 -18.36 17.25 -7.47
C GLY A 153 -19.55 17.40 -6.51
N GLY A 154 -20.70 16.90 -6.93
CA GLY A 154 -21.90 16.83 -6.12
C GLY A 154 -21.93 15.58 -5.22
N VAL A 155 -23.03 15.43 -4.49
CA VAL A 155 -23.31 14.20 -3.75
C VAL A 155 -23.53 13.06 -4.74
N ASP A 156 -22.81 11.98 -4.55
CA ASP A 156 -23.01 10.74 -5.28
C ASP A 156 -24.04 9.89 -4.53
N GLU A 157 -25.19 9.67 -5.13
CA GLU A 157 -26.30 8.93 -4.54
C GLU A 157 -25.98 7.44 -4.33
N LEU A 158 -25.06 6.88 -5.12
CA LEU A 158 -24.60 5.49 -5.01
C LEU A 158 -23.41 5.32 -4.08
N CYS A 159 -22.90 6.40 -3.49
CA CYS A 159 -21.71 6.36 -2.64
C CYS A 159 -21.87 5.43 -1.42
N ASN A 160 -23.07 5.21 -0.94
CA ASN A 160 -23.34 4.32 0.19
C ASN A 160 -23.76 2.90 -0.25
N PHE A 161 -23.73 2.62 -1.56
CA PHE A 161 -24.08 1.30 -2.07
C PHE A 161 -22.93 0.31 -1.84
N GLU A 162 -23.26 -0.90 -1.40
CA GLU A 162 -22.31 -2.00 -1.16
C GLU A 162 -21.13 -1.67 -0.21
N LYS A 163 -21.29 -0.67 0.65
CA LYS A 163 -20.29 -0.43 1.70
C LYS A 163 -20.31 -1.56 2.71
N MET A 164 -19.14 -2.14 2.96
CA MET A 164 -19.00 -3.13 4.02
C MET A 164 -19.17 -2.46 5.39
N GLU A 165 -20.02 -3.05 6.21
CA GLU A 165 -20.16 -2.63 7.60
C GLU A 165 -18.91 -3.03 8.38
N ASP A 166 -18.12 -2.06 8.78
CA ASP A 166 -16.91 -2.32 9.54
C ASP A 166 -17.21 -2.24 11.04
N THR A 167 -17.23 -3.39 11.69
CA THR A 167 -17.42 -3.52 13.15
C THR A 167 -16.17 -3.12 13.94
N ILE A 168 -15.02 -2.96 13.29
CA ILE A 168 -13.75 -2.60 13.93
C ILE A 168 -13.75 -1.12 14.36
N PHE A 169 -14.56 -0.29 13.73
CA PHE A 169 -14.63 1.15 13.95
C PHE A 169 -15.93 1.63 14.61
N THR A 170 -16.60 0.77 15.34
CA THR A 170 -17.73 1.19 16.19
C THR A 170 -17.22 1.89 17.45
N ASN A 171 -17.90 2.99 17.83
CA ASN A 171 -17.68 3.62 19.13
C ASN A 171 -18.16 2.69 20.27
N LYS A 172 -17.93 3.12 21.52
CA LYS A 172 -18.33 2.35 22.71
C LYS A 172 -19.84 2.10 22.80
N ASP A 173 -20.63 2.86 22.09
CA ASP A 173 -22.10 2.81 22.09
C ASP A 173 -22.65 1.97 20.94
N GLY A 174 -21.75 1.31 20.16
CA GLY A 174 -22.12 0.50 19.02
C GLY A 174 -22.51 1.31 17.78
N GLU A 175 -22.35 2.63 17.82
CA GLU A 175 -22.56 3.49 16.67
C GLU A 175 -21.36 3.42 15.73
N ARG A 176 -21.64 3.37 14.44
CA ARG A 176 -20.60 3.30 13.42
C ARG A 176 -19.96 4.65 13.18
N ASN A 177 -18.65 4.69 13.28
CA ASN A 177 -17.84 5.78 12.72
C ASN A 177 -17.52 5.53 11.24
N VAL A 178 -18.42 4.89 10.51
CA VAL A 178 -18.24 4.63 9.08
C VAL A 178 -18.27 5.96 8.35
N GLY A 179 -17.12 6.34 7.89
CA GLY A 179 -17.00 7.51 7.04
C GLY A 179 -16.77 8.83 7.77
N GLU A 180 -16.67 8.87 9.08
CA GLU A 180 -16.28 10.07 9.82
C GLU A 180 -14.78 10.08 10.13
N CYS A 181 -14.23 11.28 10.28
CA CYS A 181 -12.89 11.41 10.80
C CYS A 181 -12.88 10.86 12.23
N TYR A 182 -12.01 9.90 12.51
CA TYR A 182 -11.96 9.24 13.81
C TYR A 182 -11.45 10.22 14.87
N GLU A 183 -12.33 10.65 15.75
CA GLU A 183 -12.03 11.47 16.93
C GLU A 183 -11.94 10.63 18.22
N GLY A 184 -11.65 9.34 18.09
CA GLY A 184 -11.60 8.42 19.20
C GLY A 184 -10.23 8.31 19.88
N PRO A 185 -10.09 7.42 20.89
CA PRO A 185 -8.85 7.20 21.63
C PRO A 185 -7.63 6.84 20.78
N ALA A 186 -7.81 6.34 19.55
CA ALA A 186 -6.69 6.15 18.63
C ALA A 186 -6.10 7.47 18.11
N SER A 187 -6.81 8.60 18.21
CA SER A 187 -6.23 9.92 17.97
C SER A 187 -5.11 10.24 18.98
N HIS A 188 -5.15 9.67 20.17
CA HIS A 188 -4.09 9.77 21.17
C HIS A 188 -2.86 8.93 20.83
N TRP A 189 -3.02 7.85 20.07
CA TRP A 189 -1.91 7.02 19.62
C TRP A 189 -1.20 7.60 18.40
N VAL A 190 -1.84 8.53 17.71
CA VAL A 190 -1.30 9.17 16.51
C VAL A 190 -1.56 10.69 16.56
N PRO A 191 -0.93 11.42 17.49
CA PRO A 191 -1.23 12.82 17.79
C PRO A 191 -0.95 13.80 16.64
N HIS A 192 -0.43 13.34 15.51
CA HIS A 192 -0.12 14.16 14.33
C HIS A 192 -1.03 13.88 13.13
N LEU A 193 -2.01 13.02 13.31
CA LEU A 193 -3.10 12.91 12.37
C LEU A 193 -4.06 14.06 12.71
N GLY A 194 -4.11 15.06 11.88
CA GLY A 194 -5.31 15.86 11.76
C GLY A 194 -6.52 14.94 11.69
N PRO A 195 -7.74 15.44 11.68
CA PRO A 195 -8.91 14.59 11.75
C PRO A 195 -8.67 13.36 10.87
N SER A 196 -8.49 12.20 11.51
CA SER A 196 -8.12 10.95 10.83
C SER A 196 -9.33 10.50 10.06
N CYS A 197 -9.49 11.06 8.89
CA CYS A 197 -10.49 10.62 7.97
C CYS A 197 -10.02 9.30 7.38
N LEU A 198 -10.72 8.23 7.70
CA LEU A 198 -10.71 7.01 6.93
C LEU A 198 -11.26 7.36 5.55
N SER A 199 -10.50 7.93 4.68
CA SER A 199 -10.98 8.26 3.37
C SER A 199 -9.92 8.75 2.41
N ARG A 200 -10.20 8.59 1.27
CA ARG A 200 -9.96 9.08 -0.05
C ARG A 200 -9.46 10.50 -0.26
N GLN A 201 -8.83 11.22 0.60
CA GLN A 201 -7.99 12.36 0.20
C GLN A 201 -6.87 11.92 -0.76
N SER A 202 -6.86 10.65 -1.06
CA SER A 202 -5.83 9.98 -1.85
C SER A 202 -6.06 9.99 -3.36
N TYR A 203 -7.21 10.44 -3.83
CA TYR A 203 -7.47 10.53 -5.28
C TYR A 203 -7.34 11.95 -5.86
N ALA A 204 -7.00 12.93 -5.03
CA ALA A 204 -6.82 14.32 -5.47
C ALA A 204 -5.37 14.61 -5.84
#